data_100245a063a4d6631e14ddfb9fdbd033
#
_entry.id   100245a063a4d6631e14ddfb9fdbd033
#
_cell.length_a   1.000
_cell.length_b   1.000
_cell.length_c   1.000
_cell.angle_alpha   90.00
_cell.angle_beta   90.00
_cell.angle_gamma   90.00
#
_symmetry.space_group_name_H-M   'P 1'
#
loop_
_entity.id
_entity.type
_entity.pdbx_description
1 polymer ?
#
loop_
_entity_poly.entity_id
_entity_poly.type
_entity_poly.pdbx_seq_one_letter_code
_entity_poly.pdbx_strand_id
1 'polypeptide(L)'
;KDPAKKIENIDKAISVYAKLAEKYPTLKPFAKLQEGNTAFQNELDDKAIAAYTEVINELEAKQCDEDELSYLKTSYQYMGFIYTYDKQDFNTAKPYWDKLLKLDPQNKLANDAYEKAGLKPGE
;
A
#
# COMPACT_ATOMS: atom_id res chain seq x y z
N LYS A 1 -8.87 25.85 9.03
CA LYS A 1 -8.85 24.98 7.85
C LYS A 1 -10.12 24.14 7.85
N ASP A 2 -10.69 24.04 6.69
CA ASP A 2 -11.96 23.33 6.51
C ASP A 2 -11.71 21.86 6.18
N PRO A 3 -12.09 20.92 7.05
CA PRO A 3 -11.91 19.49 6.79
C PRO A 3 -12.62 19.01 5.51
N ALA A 4 -13.79 19.56 5.22
CA ALA A 4 -14.54 19.20 4.03
C ALA A 4 -13.78 19.61 2.75
N LYS A 5 -13.14 20.77 2.78
CA LYS A 5 -12.35 21.28 1.67
C LYS A 5 -11.08 20.45 1.46
N LYS A 6 -10.47 19.99 2.56
CA LYS A 6 -9.32 19.09 2.51
C LYS A 6 -9.69 17.78 1.83
N ILE A 7 -10.81 17.18 2.20
CA ILE A 7 -11.30 15.94 1.60
C ILE A 7 -11.59 16.14 0.12
N GLU A 8 -12.24 17.24 -0.24
CA GLU A 8 -12.52 17.58 -1.63
C GLU A 8 -11.24 17.67 -2.46
N ASN A 9 -10.20 18.31 -1.93
CA ASN A 9 -8.91 18.45 -2.63
C ASN A 9 -8.21 17.09 -2.79
N ILE A 10 -8.31 16.22 -1.80
CA ILE A 10 -7.75 14.87 -1.88
C ILE A 10 -8.49 14.06 -2.95
N ASP A 11 -9.82 14.13 -2.95
CA ASP A 11 -10.63 13.42 -3.95
C ASP A 11 -10.30 13.89 -5.37
N LYS A 12 -10.03 15.18 -5.55
CA LYS A 12 -9.60 15.71 -6.84
C LYS A 12 -8.26 15.14 -7.27
N ALA A 13 -7.29 15.05 -6.34
CA ALA A 13 -5.98 14.49 -6.62
C ALA A 13 -6.10 13.01 -7.01
N ILE A 14 -6.88 12.24 -6.26
CA ILE A 14 -7.12 10.83 -6.54
C ILE A 14 -7.79 10.67 -7.90
N SER A 15 -8.76 11.53 -8.22
CA SER A 15 -9.44 11.52 -9.51
C SER A 15 -8.49 11.74 -10.68
N VAL A 16 -7.49 12.62 -10.51
CA VAL A 16 -6.48 12.85 -11.55
C VAL A 16 -5.70 11.57 -11.82
N TYR A 17 -5.27 10.86 -10.77
CA TYR A 17 -4.56 9.59 -10.94
C TYR A 17 -5.45 8.51 -11.57
N ALA A 18 -6.72 8.45 -11.18
CA ALA A 18 -7.66 7.51 -11.77
C ALA A 18 -7.83 7.73 -13.27
N LYS A 19 -7.93 9.00 -13.69
CA LYS A 19 -8.02 9.36 -15.11
C LYS A 19 -6.73 9.02 -15.85
N LEU A 20 -5.58 9.23 -15.21
CA LEU A 20 -4.29 8.88 -15.79
C LEU A 20 -4.22 7.38 -16.08
N ALA A 21 -4.65 6.56 -15.12
CA ALA A 21 -4.65 5.11 -15.27
C ALA A 21 -5.59 4.65 -16.38
N GLU A 22 -6.75 5.31 -16.53
CA GLU A 22 -7.71 5.02 -17.57
C GLU A 22 -7.16 5.36 -18.96
N LYS A 23 -6.53 6.54 -19.09
CA LYS A 23 -6.00 7.02 -20.36
C LYS A 23 -4.73 6.25 -20.78
N TYR A 24 -3.90 5.88 -19.82
CA TYR A 24 -2.63 5.20 -20.06
C TYR A 24 -2.57 3.92 -19.20
N PRO A 25 -3.14 2.80 -19.69
CA PRO A 25 -3.22 1.57 -18.89
C PRO A 25 -1.88 1.05 -18.39
N THR A 26 -0.78 1.32 -19.10
CA THR A 26 0.55 0.91 -18.66
C THR A 26 1.00 1.64 -17.39
N LEU A 27 0.39 2.81 -17.10
CA LEU A 27 0.69 3.59 -15.91
C LEU A 27 -0.26 3.27 -14.75
N LYS A 28 -1.18 2.31 -14.93
CA LYS A 28 -2.16 1.98 -13.90
C LYS A 28 -1.53 1.63 -12.55
N PRO A 29 -0.52 0.74 -12.48
CA PRO A 29 0.09 0.43 -11.17
C PRO A 29 0.70 1.67 -10.51
N PHE A 30 1.41 2.50 -11.27
CA PHE A 30 1.97 3.74 -10.75
C PHE A 30 0.88 4.67 -10.22
N ALA A 31 -0.16 4.90 -11.03
CA ALA A 31 -1.26 5.80 -10.67
C ALA A 31 -1.99 5.32 -9.41
N LYS A 32 -2.27 4.02 -9.32
CA LYS A 32 -2.93 3.44 -8.15
C LYS A 32 -2.04 3.52 -6.91
N LEU A 33 -0.73 3.36 -7.07
CA LEU A 33 0.20 3.55 -5.96
C LEU A 33 0.12 4.99 -5.44
N GLN A 34 0.08 5.98 -6.34
CA GLN A 34 -0.02 7.39 -5.94
C GLN A 34 -1.36 7.69 -5.25
N GLU A 35 -2.45 7.07 -5.71
CA GLU A 35 -3.74 7.18 -5.02
C GLU A 35 -3.62 6.65 -3.58
N GLY A 36 -3.02 5.47 -3.43
CA GLY A 36 -2.81 4.87 -2.11
C GLY A 36 -1.96 5.75 -1.20
N ASN A 37 -0.84 6.26 -1.74
CA ASN A 37 0.05 7.13 -0.97
C ASN A 37 -0.65 8.41 -0.54
N THR A 38 -1.43 9.03 -1.43
CA THR A 38 -2.18 10.23 -1.10
C THR A 38 -3.20 9.96 0.00
N ALA A 39 -3.94 8.86 -0.11
CA ALA A 39 -4.91 8.48 0.90
C ALA A 39 -4.24 8.16 2.24
N PHE A 40 -3.15 7.42 2.22
CA PHE A 40 -2.41 7.06 3.44
C PHE A 40 -1.87 8.29 4.16
N GLN A 41 -1.27 9.22 3.43
CA GLN A 41 -0.72 10.46 4.01
C GLN A 41 -1.79 11.33 4.65
N ASN A 42 -3.04 11.16 4.25
CA ASN A 42 -4.16 11.93 4.76
C ASN A 42 -5.08 11.11 5.67
N GLU A 43 -4.58 9.98 6.14
CA GLU A 43 -5.29 9.13 7.12
C GLU A 43 -6.62 8.57 6.60
N LEU A 44 -6.71 8.37 5.29
CA LEU A 44 -7.88 7.75 4.66
C LEU A 44 -7.58 6.27 4.40
N ASP A 45 -7.52 5.50 5.49
CA ASP A 45 -7.06 4.12 5.45
C ASP A 45 -7.84 3.23 4.49
N ASP A 46 -9.16 3.34 4.45
CA ASP A 46 -9.97 2.49 3.58
C ASP A 46 -9.69 2.77 2.10
N LYS A 47 -9.49 4.03 1.74
CA LYS A 47 -9.12 4.41 0.38
C LYS A 47 -7.70 3.94 0.03
N ALA A 48 -6.79 4.04 0.98
CA ALA A 48 -5.42 3.55 0.81
C ALA A 48 -5.42 2.04 0.60
N ILE A 49 -6.15 1.30 1.42
CA ILE A 49 -6.27 -0.16 1.30
C ILE A 49 -6.79 -0.54 -0.09
N ALA A 50 -7.85 0.12 -0.55
CA ALA A 50 -8.42 -0.17 -1.86
C ALA A 50 -7.41 0.05 -2.98
N ALA A 51 -6.67 1.16 -2.95
CA ALA A 51 -5.69 1.48 -3.99
C ALA A 51 -4.50 0.52 -3.97
N TYR A 52 -3.93 0.25 -2.80
CA TYR A 52 -2.80 -0.68 -2.69
C TYR A 52 -3.22 -2.10 -3.08
N THR A 53 -4.45 -2.51 -2.76
CA THR A 53 -4.97 -3.81 -3.18
C THR A 53 -5.00 -3.93 -4.70
N GLU A 54 -5.37 -2.86 -5.41
CA GLU A 54 -5.34 -2.87 -6.86
C GLU A 54 -3.92 -3.01 -7.41
N VAL A 55 -2.94 -2.33 -6.81
CA VAL A 55 -1.53 -2.49 -7.20
C VAL A 55 -1.08 -3.95 -7.03
N ILE A 56 -1.40 -4.53 -5.88
CA ILE A 56 -1.02 -5.92 -5.58
C ILE A 56 -1.66 -6.88 -6.58
N ASN A 57 -2.96 -6.74 -6.83
CA ASN A 57 -3.68 -7.61 -7.77
C ASN A 57 -3.12 -7.50 -9.19
N GLU A 58 -2.70 -6.31 -9.59
CA GLU A 58 -2.15 -6.07 -10.93
C GLU A 58 -0.75 -6.67 -11.08
N LEU A 59 0.08 -6.60 -10.05
CA LEU A 59 1.50 -6.91 -10.15
C LEU A 59 1.92 -8.25 -9.54
N GLU A 60 1.17 -8.77 -8.56
CA GLU A 60 1.60 -9.95 -7.80
C GLU A 60 1.78 -11.19 -8.66
N ALA A 61 0.96 -11.35 -9.68
CA ALA A 61 0.96 -12.56 -10.52
C ALA A 61 1.81 -12.43 -11.78
N LYS A 62 2.49 -11.30 -11.98
CA LYS A 62 3.30 -11.11 -13.18
C LYS A 62 4.79 -11.03 -12.84
N GLN A 63 5.63 -11.25 -13.84
CA GLN A 63 7.06 -11.01 -13.71
C GLN A 63 7.30 -9.50 -13.79
N CYS A 64 7.67 -8.91 -12.64
CA CYS A 64 7.81 -7.47 -12.52
C CYS A 64 9.20 -6.99 -12.95
N ASP A 65 9.25 -5.79 -13.57
CA ASP A 65 10.50 -5.07 -13.72
C ASP A 65 10.86 -4.42 -12.38
N GLU A 66 11.99 -3.71 -12.34
CA GLU A 66 12.50 -3.10 -11.11
C GLU A 66 11.52 -2.08 -10.52
N ASP A 67 10.92 -1.24 -11.36
CA ASP A 67 9.95 -0.24 -10.91
C ASP A 67 8.69 -0.90 -10.37
N GLU A 68 8.15 -1.87 -11.09
CA GLU A 68 6.95 -2.59 -10.65
C GLU A 68 7.20 -3.33 -9.34
N LEU A 69 8.38 -3.90 -9.18
CA LEU A 69 8.75 -4.57 -7.93
C LEU A 69 8.78 -3.59 -6.76
N SER A 70 9.29 -2.36 -7.01
CA SER A 70 9.27 -1.29 -6.02
C SER A 70 7.84 -0.92 -5.62
N TYR A 71 6.92 -0.81 -6.59
CA TYR A 71 5.52 -0.51 -6.31
C TYR A 71 4.87 -1.61 -5.48
N LEU A 72 5.19 -2.86 -5.78
CA LEU A 72 4.66 -4.01 -5.05
C LEU A 72 5.16 -4.03 -3.61
N LYS A 73 6.45 -3.79 -3.40
CA LYS A 73 7.03 -3.72 -2.05
C LYS A 73 6.40 -2.61 -1.23
N THR A 74 6.23 -1.43 -1.82
CA THR A 74 5.60 -0.29 -1.14
C THR A 74 4.17 -0.64 -0.74
N SER A 75 3.42 -1.28 -1.62
CA SER A 75 2.04 -1.66 -1.35
C SER A 75 1.94 -2.67 -0.21
N TYR A 76 2.79 -3.70 -0.20
CA TYR A 76 2.84 -4.65 0.92
C TYR A 76 3.17 -3.94 2.23
N GLN A 77 4.15 -3.03 2.21
CA GLN A 77 4.60 -2.33 3.40
C GLN A 77 3.47 -1.50 4.03
N TYR A 78 2.78 -0.72 3.24
CA TYR A 78 1.72 0.12 3.79
C TYR A 78 0.46 -0.66 4.14
N MET A 79 0.14 -1.73 3.41
CA MET A 79 -0.95 -2.62 3.82
C MET A 79 -0.64 -3.26 5.18
N GLY A 80 0.57 -3.77 5.35
CA GLY A 80 1.00 -4.31 6.63
C GLY A 80 0.95 -3.26 7.75
N PHE A 81 1.42 -2.06 7.45
CA PHE A 81 1.44 -0.95 8.41
C PHE A 81 0.02 -0.57 8.86
N ILE A 82 -0.89 -0.38 7.92
CA ILE A 82 -2.27 0.03 8.24
C ILE A 82 -2.94 -1.03 9.12
N TYR A 83 -2.85 -2.29 8.75
CA TYR A 83 -3.49 -3.34 9.53
C TYR A 83 -2.83 -3.54 10.89
N THR A 84 -1.50 -3.44 10.97
CA THR A 84 -0.78 -3.61 12.24
C THR A 84 -1.09 -2.48 13.23
N TYR A 85 -0.96 -1.23 12.78
CA TYR A 85 -0.97 -0.08 13.69
C TYR A 85 -2.30 0.65 13.74
N ASP A 86 -2.92 0.89 12.59
CA ASP A 86 -4.17 1.65 12.56
C ASP A 86 -5.39 0.78 12.88
N LYS A 87 -5.43 -0.42 12.32
CA LYS A 87 -6.53 -1.37 12.55
C LYS A 87 -6.27 -2.31 13.73
N GLN A 88 -5.05 -2.36 14.23
CA GLN A 88 -4.63 -3.24 15.32
C GLN A 88 -4.98 -4.71 15.05
N ASP A 89 -4.75 -5.13 13.83
CA ASP A 89 -5.09 -6.47 13.33
C ASP A 89 -3.87 -7.11 12.67
N PHE A 90 -2.94 -7.59 13.50
CA PHE A 90 -1.71 -8.19 13.00
C PHE A 90 -1.98 -9.44 12.17
N ASN A 91 -3.02 -10.20 12.50
CA ASN A 91 -3.33 -11.41 11.75
C ASN A 91 -3.63 -11.11 10.28
N THR A 92 -4.33 -10.02 10.00
CA THR A 92 -4.58 -9.57 8.63
C THR A 92 -3.33 -8.97 8.00
N ALA A 93 -2.50 -8.29 8.80
CA ALA A 93 -1.26 -7.68 8.31
C ALA A 93 -0.20 -8.72 7.94
N LYS A 94 -0.15 -9.85 8.66
CA LYS A 94 0.91 -10.84 8.55
C LYS A 94 1.20 -11.31 7.13
N PRO A 95 0.20 -11.66 6.29
CA PRO A 95 0.49 -12.08 4.92
C PRO A 95 1.23 -11.01 4.10
N TYR A 96 0.91 -9.74 4.32
CA TYR A 96 1.59 -8.64 3.62
C TYR A 96 3.04 -8.49 4.08
N TRP A 97 3.27 -8.58 5.39
CA TRP A 97 4.63 -8.55 5.92
C TRP A 97 5.46 -9.75 5.43
N ASP A 98 4.87 -10.93 5.38
CA ASP A 98 5.56 -12.13 4.91
C ASP A 98 5.97 -11.99 3.45
N LYS A 99 5.09 -11.47 2.60
CA LYS A 99 5.39 -11.22 1.19
C LYS A 99 6.47 -10.16 1.02
N LEU A 100 6.41 -9.10 1.83
CA LEU A 100 7.44 -8.06 1.81
C LEU A 100 8.80 -8.63 2.20
N LEU A 101 8.86 -9.46 3.24
CA LEU A 101 10.11 -10.05 3.71
C LEU A 101 10.73 -11.04 2.70
N LYS A 102 9.91 -11.65 1.83
CA LYS A 102 10.44 -12.45 0.74
C LYS A 102 11.19 -11.60 -0.28
N LEU A 103 10.73 -10.38 -0.50
CA LEU A 103 11.35 -9.45 -1.45
C LEU A 103 12.46 -8.63 -0.81
N ASP A 104 12.34 -8.35 0.48
CA ASP A 104 13.25 -7.49 1.23
C ASP A 104 13.39 -8.02 2.66
N PRO A 105 14.22 -9.06 2.88
CA PRO A 105 14.34 -9.71 4.19
C PRO A 105 14.80 -8.77 5.31
N GLN A 106 15.43 -7.66 4.98
CA GLN A 106 15.93 -6.72 5.96
C GLN A 106 15.01 -5.52 6.18
N ASN A 107 13.79 -5.57 5.64
CA ASN A 107 12.85 -4.47 5.79
C ASN A 107 12.57 -4.21 7.27
N LYS A 108 12.90 -2.99 7.71
CA LYS A 108 12.82 -2.62 9.10
C LYS A 108 11.39 -2.64 9.63
N LEU A 109 10.45 -2.09 8.85
CA LEU A 109 9.05 -2.03 9.29
C LEU A 109 8.44 -3.41 9.48
N ALA A 110 8.73 -4.34 8.58
CA ALA A 110 8.23 -5.71 8.67
C ALA A 110 8.81 -6.43 9.89
N ASN A 111 10.12 -6.31 10.09
CA ASN A 111 10.78 -6.93 11.24
C ASN A 111 10.31 -6.32 12.57
N ASP A 112 10.13 -5.00 12.61
CA ASP A 112 9.64 -4.31 13.81
C ASP A 112 8.19 -4.75 14.14
N ALA A 113 7.35 -4.94 13.13
CA ALA A 113 5.97 -5.39 13.34
C ALA A 113 5.93 -6.78 13.96
N TYR A 114 6.78 -7.69 13.47
CA TYR A 114 6.88 -9.03 14.05
C TYR A 114 7.36 -9.00 15.49
N GLU A 115 8.39 -8.21 15.76
CA GLU A 115 8.90 -8.05 17.12
C GLU A 115 7.81 -7.53 18.07
N LYS A 116 7.06 -6.54 17.62
CA LYS A 116 5.97 -5.95 18.41
C LYS A 116 4.86 -6.95 18.69
N ALA A 117 4.61 -7.87 17.75
CA ALA A 117 3.61 -8.92 17.92
C ALA A 117 4.12 -10.08 18.77
N GLY A 118 5.41 -10.09 19.14
CA GLY A 118 6.00 -11.17 19.92
C GLY A 118 6.24 -12.43 19.12
N LEU A 119 6.34 -12.31 17.79
CA LEU A 119 6.54 -13.42 16.88
C LEU A 119 7.84 -13.24 16.09
N LYS A 120 8.26 -14.31 15.43
CA LYS A 120 9.38 -14.26 14.50
C LYS A 120 8.86 -14.46 13.07
N PRO A 121 9.49 -13.83 12.08
CA PRO A 121 9.10 -14.10 10.69
C PRO A 121 9.13 -15.59 10.38
N GLY A 122 8.07 -16.07 9.72
CA GLY A 122 7.93 -17.48 9.41
C GLY A 122 7.11 -18.27 10.42
N GLU A 123 6.76 -17.65 11.53
CA GLU A 123 5.85 -18.23 12.49
C GLU A 123 4.39 -17.87 12.12
#